data_3e60cd17b7b16c156ef2bbdc5d7d5f22
#
_entry.id   3e60cd17b7b16c156ef2bbdc5d7d5f22
#
_cell.length_a   1.000
_cell.length_b   1.000
_cell.length_c   1.000
_cell.angle_alpha   90.00
_cell.angle_beta   90.00
_cell.angle_gamma   90.00
#
_symmetry.space_group_name_H-M   'P 1'
#
loop_
_entity.id
_entity.type
_entity.pdbx_description
1 polymer ?
#
loop_
_entity_poly.entity_id
_entity_poly.type
_entity_poly.pdbx_seq_one_letter_code
_entity_poly.pdbx_strand_id
1 'polypeptide(L)'
;MLLPVIALGGNFMGMCRFSKISLVVAALLSTPVVANAADITRAPFYQPYPVPIVYDWTGFYVGGHVGAGWTGGAGDGGFLGGGQAGFNYQSGQWVLGIDGQVSATTIKDTTSVGFFFAPGFAFGSVNAEARLDWISTLAARAGWAFDRWLVYGKAGGAWAHASGSVSGFGMSVSADSTVSGAVFGVGAEYALSNNWTAKVELNAFDFGNGTGDFQTLKAGVNYRFGGF
;
A
#
# COMPACT_ATOMS: atom_id res chain seq x y z
N MET A 1 7.17 -59.69 -8.96
CA MET A 1 6.38 -58.75 -8.12
C MET A 1 6.85 -57.36 -8.51
N LEU A 2 6.09 -56.72 -9.40
CA LEU A 2 6.45 -55.46 -10.08
C LEU A 2 5.99 -54.27 -9.28
N LEU A 3 6.91 -53.39 -9.01
CA LEU A 3 6.61 -52.04 -8.47
C LEU A 3 6.34 -51.07 -9.65
N PRO A 4 5.35 -50.19 -9.60
CA PRO A 4 5.18 -49.17 -10.61
C PRO A 4 6.03 -47.93 -10.27
N VAL A 5 6.76 -47.49 -11.28
CA VAL A 5 7.48 -46.21 -11.34
C VAL A 5 6.44 -45.08 -11.49
N ILE A 6 6.37 -44.17 -10.56
CA ILE A 6 5.59 -42.94 -10.69
C ILE A 6 6.49 -41.89 -11.33
N ALA A 7 6.16 -41.52 -12.57
CA ALA A 7 6.79 -40.46 -13.31
C ALA A 7 6.33 -39.07 -12.72
N LEU A 8 7.27 -38.31 -12.21
CA LEU A 8 7.12 -36.92 -11.88
C LEU A 8 7.19 -36.09 -13.18
N GLY A 9 6.04 -35.73 -13.72
CA GLY A 9 5.92 -34.73 -14.77
C GLY A 9 5.93 -33.32 -14.18
N GLY A 10 7.08 -32.68 -14.23
CA GLY A 10 7.18 -31.27 -13.92
C GLY A 10 6.58 -30.40 -15.04
N ASN A 11 5.50 -29.72 -14.79
CA ASN A 11 5.07 -28.61 -15.62
C ASN A 11 5.46 -27.29 -14.95
N PHE A 12 6.61 -26.80 -15.38
CA PHE A 12 7.05 -25.42 -15.21
C PHE A 12 6.26 -24.55 -16.20
N MET A 13 5.22 -23.88 -15.73
CA MET A 13 4.67 -22.72 -16.43
C MET A 13 3.94 -21.86 -15.41
N GLY A 14 4.74 -21.12 -14.63
CA GLY A 14 4.27 -20.02 -13.81
C GLY A 14 3.87 -18.82 -14.68
N MET A 15 2.69 -18.88 -15.28
CA MET A 15 2.08 -17.69 -15.86
C MET A 15 1.63 -16.77 -14.72
N CYS A 16 2.27 -15.61 -14.67
CA CYS A 16 1.89 -14.46 -13.86
C CYS A 16 0.38 -14.20 -14.01
N ARG A 17 -0.40 -14.64 -13.04
CA ARG A 17 -1.83 -14.33 -12.97
C ARG A 17 -1.99 -12.91 -12.43
N PHE A 18 -1.84 -11.89 -13.29
CA PHE A 18 -2.45 -10.59 -13.07
C PHE A 18 -3.97 -10.74 -13.21
N SER A 19 -4.61 -11.30 -12.21
CA SER A 19 -6.05 -11.48 -12.20
C SER A 19 -6.65 -10.60 -11.12
N LYS A 20 -7.43 -9.59 -11.55
CA LYS A 20 -8.44 -8.83 -10.81
C LYS A 20 -8.04 -7.53 -10.09
N ILE A 21 -6.98 -6.82 -10.52
CA ILE A 21 -6.79 -5.39 -10.14
C ILE A 21 -7.50 -4.44 -11.13
N SER A 22 -8.29 -4.96 -12.03
CA SER A 22 -9.07 -4.13 -12.97
C SER A 22 -10.44 -3.90 -12.36
N LEU A 23 -10.73 -2.71 -11.92
CA LEU A 23 -12.03 -2.02 -12.05
C LEU A 23 -12.43 -1.03 -10.95
N VAL A 24 -11.53 -0.47 -10.16
CA VAL A 24 -11.96 0.55 -9.18
C VAL A 24 -11.44 1.97 -9.51
N VAL A 25 -10.47 2.11 -10.41
CA VAL A 25 -9.89 3.42 -10.75
C VAL A 25 -10.69 4.17 -11.83
N ALA A 26 -11.60 3.53 -12.54
CA ALA A 26 -12.29 4.13 -13.70
C ALA A 26 -13.54 4.96 -13.35
N ALA A 27 -14.01 5.00 -12.11
CA ALA A 27 -15.30 5.60 -11.77
C ALA A 27 -15.25 7.08 -11.34
N LEU A 28 -14.08 7.73 -11.28
CA LEU A 28 -13.95 9.11 -10.78
C LEU A 28 -13.70 10.17 -11.88
N LEU A 29 -13.79 9.83 -13.16
CA LEU A 29 -13.43 10.76 -14.24
C LEU A 29 -14.59 11.18 -15.16
N SER A 30 -15.85 10.94 -14.81
CA SER A 30 -16.98 11.35 -15.63
C SER A 30 -17.80 12.47 -14.99
N THR A 31 -17.31 13.72 -15.04
CA THR A 31 -18.16 14.90 -14.90
C THR A 31 -18.35 15.52 -16.28
N PRO A 32 -19.59 15.71 -16.79
CA PRO A 32 -19.83 16.40 -18.06
C PRO A 32 -19.55 17.90 -17.87
N VAL A 33 -18.60 18.42 -18.64
CA VAL A 33 -18.40 19.87 -18.78
C VAL A 33 -19.50 20.41 -19.70
N VAL A 34 -20.42 21.16 -19.14
CA VAL A 34 -21.43 21.90 -19.93
C VAL A 34 -20.77 23.22 -20.36
N ALA A 35 -20.41 23.31 -21.63
CA ALA A 35 -19.92 24.56 -22.21
C ALA A 35 -21.12 25.47 -22.55
N ASN A 36 -21.29 26.58 -21.83
CA ASN A 36 -22.17 27.65 -22.22
C ASN A 36 -21.38 28.69 -23.03
N ALA A 37 -21.62 28.71 -24.32
CA ALA A 37 -21.15 29.77 -25.19
C ALA A 37 -22.12 30.96 -25.12
N ALA A 38 -21.70 32.04 -24.50
CA ALA A 38 -22.37 33.34 -24.59
C ALA A 38 -21.44 34.32 -25.29
N ASP A 39 -21.84 34.68 -26.50
CA ASP A 39 -21.21 35.71 -27.33
C ASP A 39 -21.42 37.09 -26.69
N ILE A 40 -20.35 37.73 -26.25
CA ILE A 40 -20.34 39.15 -25.89
C ILE A 40 -19.10 39.79 -26.52
N THR A 41 -19.33 40.46 -27.62
CA THR A 41 -18.38 41.39 -28.23
C THR A 41 -18.10 42.57 -27.27
N ARG A 42 -17.05 42.48 -26.47
CA ARG A 42 -16.46 43.60 -25.74
C ARG A 42 -14.97 43.66 -26.08
N ALA A 43 -14.50 44.90 -26.35
CA ALA A 43 -13.11 45.21 -26.66
C ALA A 43 -12.13 44.50 -25.70
N PRO A 44 -10.96 44.08 -26.17
CA PRO A 44 -10.04 43.31 -25.36
C PRO A 44 -9.46 44.20 -24.26
N PHE A 45 -10.04 44.11 -23.06
CA PHE A 45 -9.28 44.45 -21.88
C PHE A 45 -8.19 43.41 -21.76
N TYR A 46 -6.94 43.83 -21.94
CA TYR A 46 -5.77 43.02 -21.64
C TYR A 46 -5.78 42.74 -20.12
N GLN A 47 -6.52 41.73 -19.71
CA GLN A 47 -6.37 41.19 -18.37
C GLN A 47 -5.09 40.34 -18.44
N PRO A 48 -4.07 40.66 -17.62
CA PRO A 48 -2.96 39.77 -17.48
C PRO A 48 -3.54 38.44 -17.05
N TYR A 49 -3.31 37.39 -17.86
CA TYR A 49 -3.67 36.02 -17.49
C TYR A 49 -3.11 35.78 -16.08
N PRO A 50 -3.92 35.39 -15.09
CA PRO A 50 -3.39 34.94 -13.82
C PRO A 50 -2.49 33.76 -14.15
N VAL A 51 -1.19 33.91 -13.94
CA VAL A 51 -0.23 32.81 -14.04
C VAL A 51 -0.75 31.75 -13.07
N PRO A 52 -1.12 30.57 -13.50
CA PRO A 52 -1.58 29.54 -12.59
C PRO A 52 -0.45 29.34 -11.57
N ILE A 53 -0.74 29.58 -10.30
CA ILE A 53 0.20 29.32 -9.22
C ILE A 53 0.31 27.79 -9.14
N VAL A 54 1.20 27.23 -9.93
CA VAL A 54 1.50 25.80 -9.86
C VAL A 54 2.16 25.58 -8.51
N TYR A 55 1.54 24.75 -7.68
CA TYR A 55 2.10 24.39 -6.39
C TYR A 55 3.45 23.69 -6.61
N ASP A 56 4.51 24.16 -5.96
CA ASP A 56 5.83 23.53 -6.06
C ASP A 56 5.91 22.36 -5.07
N TRP A 57 6.08 21.14 -5.60
CA TRP A 57 6.21 19.91 -4.83
C TRP A 57 7.64 19.62 -4.39
N THR A 58 8.63 20.46 -4.75
CA THR A 58 10.03 20.28 -4.37
C THR A 58 10.23 20.48 -2.88
N GLY A 59 10.95 19.59 -2.23
CA GLY A 59 11.35 19.70 -0.83
C GLY A 59 11.20 18.42 -0.03
N PHE A 60 11.70 18.47 1.18
CA PHE A 60 11.51 17.41 2.18
C PHE A 60 10.12 17.47 2.78
N TYR A 61 9.62 16.31 3.15
CA TYR A 61 8.37 16.20 3.90
C TYR A 61 8.46 15.13 4.99
N VAL A 62 7.69 15.33 6.05
CA VAL A 62 7.40 14.32 7.07
C VAL A 62 5.90 14.28 7.29
N GLY A 63 5.38 13.14 7.68
CA GLY A 63 3.95 13.01 7.89
C GLY A 63 3.55 11.78 8.66
N GLY A 64 2.25 11.65 8.86
CA GLY A 64 1.63 10.48 9.45
C GLY A 64 0.55 9.93 8.54
N HIS A 65 0.27 8.64 8.69
CA HIS A 65 -0.79 7.95 7.97
C HIS A 65 -1.50 6.93 8.84
N VAL A 66 -2.72 6.67 8.47
CA VAL A 66 -3.54 5.57 8.98
C VAL A 66 -4.14 4.82 7.80
N GLY A 67 -4.51 3.57 7.98
CA GLY A 67 -5.09 2.80 6.90
C GLY A 67 -5.55 1.42 7.33
N ALA A 68 -5.92 0.64 6.33
CA ALA A 68 -6.28 -0.75 6.47
C ALA A 68 -5.47 -1.59 5.49
N GLY A 69 -5.14 -2.81 5.90
CA GLY A 69 -4.49 -3.80 5.06
C GLY A 69 -5.31 -5.08 5.03
N TRP A 70 -5.24 -5.80 3.91
CA TRP A 70 -5.92 -7.09 3.73
C TRP A 70 -5.11 -8.00 2.83
N THR A 71 -5.25 -9.29 3.05
CA THR A 71 -4.77 -10.36 2.17
C THR A 71 -5.89 -10.79 1.22
N GLY A 72 -5.57 -11.47 0.14
CA GLY A 72 -6.53 -11.86 -0.91
C GLY A 72 -7.69 -12.76 -0.48
N GLY A 73 -7.80 -13.12 0.82
CA GLY A 73 -8.92 -13.86 1.43
C GLY A 73 -9.95 -12.93 2.07
N ALA A 74 -11.23 -13.28 2.01
CA ALA A 74 -12.28 -12.55 2.70
C ALA A 74 -12.20 -12.85 4.22
N GLY A 75 -11.75 -11.87 5.01
CA GLY A 75 -11.78 -11.95 6.47
C GLY A 75 -10.52 -11.48 7.19
N ASP A 76 -9.37 -11.45 6.51
CA ASP A 76 -8.07 -11.21 7.16
C ASP A 76 -7.60 -9.78 6.90
N GLY A 77 -8.25 -8.83 7.52
CA GLY A 77 -7.90 -7.42 7.44
C GLY A 77 -7.56 -6.85 8.81
N GLY A 78 -6.77 -5.78 8.83
CA GLY A 78 -6.45 -5.05 10.04
C GLY A 78 -6.12 -3.60 9.77
N PHE A 79 -6.05 -2.83 10.84
CA PHE A 79 -5.66 -1.43 10.77
C PHE A 79 -4.14 -1.30 10.82
N LEU A 80 -3.65 -0.25 10.22
CA LEU A 80 -2.26 0.15 10.27
C LEU A 80 -2.16 1.66 10.48
N GLY A 81 -1.06 2.09 11.09
CA GLY A 81 -0.76 3.51 11.28
C GLY A 81 0.72 3.71 11.48
N GLY A 82 1.21 4.87 11.07
CA GLY A 82 2.64 5.11 11.13
C GLY A 82 3.08 6.48 10.66
N GLY A 83 4.39 6.58 10.49
CA GLY A 83 5.07 7.78 9.99
C GLY A 83 5.65 7.58 8.60
N GLN A 84 5.89 8.71 7.95
CA GLN A 84 6.52 8.76 6.63
C GLN A 84 7.40 9.98 6.50
N ALA A 85 8.43 9.86 5.70
CA ALA A 85 9.31 10.95 5.34
C ALA A 85 9.82 10.75 3.92
N GLY A 86 10.11 11.84 3.23
CA GLY A 86 10.62 11.74 1.88
C GLY A 86 11.10 13.07 1.34
N PHE A 87 11.54 13.02 0.09
CA PHE A 87 11.97 14.18 -0.68
C PHE A 87 11.39 14.12 -2.09
N ASN A 88 10.92 15.24 -2.59
CA ASN A 88 10.47 15.42 -3.96
C ASN A 88 11.30 16.45 -4.69
N TYR A 89 11.47 16.23 -5.97
CA TYR A 89 12.01 17.19 -6.92
C TYR A 89 11.02 17.36 -8.08
N GLN A 90 10.60 18.59 -8.33
CA GLN A 90 9.68 18.92 -9.42
C GLN A 90 10.42 19.60 -10.56
N SER A 91 10.14 19.14 -11.78
CA SER A 91 10.58 19.75 -13.02
C SER A 91 9.39 19.88 -13.96
N GLY A 92 8.89 21.09 -14.11
CA GLY A 92 7.63 21.33 -14.82
C GLY A 92 6.46 20.68 -14.11
N GLN A 93 5.78 19.76 -14.77
CA GLN A 93 4.67 18.99 -14.21
C GLN A 93 5.11 17.62 -13.65
N TRP A 94 6.35 17.21 -13.89
CA TRP A 94 6.88 15.96 -13.38
C TRP A 94 7.44 16.13 -11.98
N VAL A 95 7.08 15.20 -11.11
CA VAL A 95 7.58 15.11 -9.75
C VAL A 95 8.24 13.74 -9.57
N LEU A 96 9.52 13.76 -9.22
CA LEU A 96 10.29 12.58 -8.87
C LEU A 96 10.65 12.65 -7.40
N GLY A 97 10.65 11.53 -6.69
CA GLY A 97 10.96 11.53 -5.27
C GLY A 97 11.33 10.17 -4.71
N ILE A 98 11.72 10.21 -3.46
CA ILE A 98 11.91 9.03 -2.61
C ILE A 98 11.00 9.14 -1.40
N ASP A 99 10.44 8.01 -0.99
CA ASP A 99 9.46 7.91 0.10
C ASP A 99 9.85 6.76 1.02
N GLY A 100 10.03 7.05 2.29
CA GLY A 100 10.24 6.06 3.35
C GLY A 100 9.03 6.05 4.30
N GLN A 101 8.50 4.88 4.61
CA GLN A 101 7.36 4.72 5.51
C GLN A 101 7.64 3.61 6.53
N VAL A 102 7.16 3.81 7.76
CA VAL A 102 7.11 2.79 8.80
C VAL A 102 5.69 2.76 9.36
N SER A 103 5.09 1.59 9.39
CA SER A 103 3.72 1.37 9.87
C SER A 103 3.69 0.26 10.90
N ALA A 104 3.12 0.50 12.07
CA ALA A 104 2.68 -0.54 12.99
C ALA A 104 1.33 -1.09 12.54
N THR A 105 1.08 -2.38 12.79
CA THR A 105 -0.15 -3.03 12.34
C THR A 105 -0.87 -3.72 13.50
N THR A 106 -2.18 -3.89 13.38
CA THR A 106 -3.00 -4.69 14.29
C THR A 106 -3.43 -6.02 13.66
N ILE A 107 -2.81 -6.41 12.56
CA ILE A 107 -3.16 -7.60 11.80
C ILE A 107 -2.71 -8.83 12.58
N LYS A 108 -3.67 -9.69 12.93
CA LYS A 108 -3.45 -10.93 13.65
C LYS A 108 -4.24 -12.02 12.97
N ASP A 109 -3.61 -13.17 12.82
CA ASP A 109 -4.26 -14.39 12.40
C ASP A 109 -4.13 -15.42 13.52
N THR A 110 -5.26 -16.03 13.90
CA THR A 110 -5.30 -17.02 14.97
C THR A 110 -5.98 -18.28 14.45
N THR A 111 -5.22 -19.36 14.36
CA THR A 111 -5.72 -20.67 13.99
C THR A 111 -5.68 -21.61 15.19
N SER A 112 -6.82 -22.18 15.55
CA SER A 112 -6.94 -23.17 16.63
C SER A 112 -7.29 -24.52 16.04
N VAL A 113 -6.47 -25.52 16.32
CA VAL A 113 -6.74 -26.91 15.94
C VAL A 113 -6.98 -27.74 17.21
N GLY A 114 -8.19 -28.23 17.34
CA GLY A 114 -8.56 -29.17 18.41
C GLY A 114 -8.32 -30.63 17.99
N PHE A 115 -7.68 -31.40 18.83
CA PHE A 115 -7.48 -32.84 18.62
C PHE A 115 -8.35 -33.64 19.60
N PHE A 116 -9.10 -34.60 19.05
CA PHE A 116 -9.84 -35.59 19.84
C PHE A 116 -9.02 -36.87 19.92
N PHE A 117 -8.63 -37.24 21.11
CA PHE A 117 -8.04 -38.56 21.32
C PHE A 117 -9.13 -39.50 21.86
N ALA A 118 -8.93 -40.81 21.66
CA ALA A 118 -9.88 -41.87 21.99
C ALA A 118 -10.37 -41.85 23.46
N PRO A 119 -11.48 -42.56 23.83
CA PRO A 119 -12.14 -42.44 25.11
C PRO A 119 -11.21 -42.67 26.31
N GLY A 120 -11.09 -41.65 27.18
CA GLY A 120 -10.27 -41.69 28.39
C GLY A 120 -9.06 -40.76 28.39
N PHE A 121 -8.76 -40.04 27.29
CA PHE A 121 -7.65 -39.09 27.23
C PHE A 121 -8.13 -37.64 27.04
N ALA A 122 -7.42 -36.72 27.70
CA ALA A 122 -7.74 -35.32 27.75
C ALA A 122 -7.75 -34.63 26.37
N PHE A 123 -8.66 -33.69 26.22
CA PHE A 123 -8.76 -32.81 25.09
C PHE A 123 -7.51 -31.88 25.03
N GLY A 124 -6.82 -31.84 23.91
CA GLY A 124 -5.72 -30.92 23.67
C GLY A 124 -6.09 -29.95 22.55
N SER A 125 -5.80 -28.69 22.72
CA SER A 125 -5.84 -27.69 21.65
C SER A 125 -4.43 -27.15 21.42
N VAL A 126 -4.10 -26.97 20.16
CA VAL A 126 -2.91 -26.22 19.73
C VAL A 126 -3.40 -24.94 19.10
N ASN A 127 -2.94 -23.81 19.64
CA ASN A 127 -3.22 -22.49 19.13
C ASN A 127 -1.96 -21.98 18.42
N ALA A 128 -2.09 -21.62 17.17
CA ALA A 128 -1.07 -20.92 16.40
C ALA A 128 -1.54 -19.47 16.22
N GLU A 129 -0.72 -18.53 16.62
CA GLU A 129 -0.96 -17.10 16.45
C GLU A 129 0.18 -16.51 15.62
N ALA A 130 -0.17 -15.86 14.53
CA ALA A 130 0.75 -15.08 13.70
C ALA A 130 0.36 -13.61 13.81
N ARG A 131 1.35 -12.73 14.00
CA ARG A 131 1.16 -11.29 14.09
C ARG A 131 2.11 -10.60 13.13
N LEU A 132 1.60 -9.62 12.44
CA LEU A 132 2.40 -8.68 11.68
C LEU A 132 2.60 -7.44 12.56
N ASP A 133 3.82 -7.23 13.05
CA ASP A 133 4.08 -6.18 14.03
C ASP A 133 4.32 -4.83 13.35
N TRP A 134 5.20 -4.80 12.36
CA TRP A 134 5.49 -3.58 11.61
C TRP A 134 5.90 -3.86 10.16
N ILE A 135 5.65 -2.89 9.31
CA ILE A 135 6.07 -2.88 7.90
C ILE A 135 6.83 -1.58 7.66
N SER A 136 8.00 -1.68 7.05
CA SER A 136 8.74 -0.53 6.54
C SER A 136 8.86 -0.63 5.01
N THR A 137 8.87 0.52 4.35
CA THR A 137 9.07 0.60 2.90
C THR A 137 10.01 1.73 2.56
N LEU A 138 10.81 1.51 1.51
CA LEU A 138 11.60 2.54 0.86
C LEU A 138 11.35 2.44 -0.65
N ALA A 139 10.80 3.49 -1.23
CA ALA A 139 10.34 3.48 -2.61
C ALA A 139 10.76 4.75 -3.36
N ALA A 140 11.05 4.61 -4.64
CA ALA A 140 11.06 5.73 -5.57
C ALA A 140 9.63 6.04 -5.99
N ARG A 141 9.30 7.31 -6.18
CA ARG A 141 8.01 7.74 -6.68
C ARG A 141 8.16 8.67 -7.88
N ALA A 142 7.24 8.56 -8.82
CA ALA A 142 7.16 9.42 -10.00
C ALA A 142 5.69 9.82 -10.20
N GLY A 143 5.44 11.09 -10.44
CA GLY A 143 4.09 11.61 -10.53
C GLY A 143 3.95 12.80 -11.45
N TRP A 144 2.71 13.19 -11.65
CA TRP A 144 2.30 14.33 -12.45
C TRP A 144 1.54 15.32 -11.58
N ALA A 145 2.07 16.55 -11.51
CA ALA A 145 1.48 17.65 -10.77
C ALA A 145 0.61 18.53 -11.68
N PHE A 146 -0.59 18.82 -11.23
CA PHE A 146 -1.50 19.75 -11.88
C PHE A 146 -2.24 20.58 -10.82
N ASP A 147 -2.12 21.89 -10.91
CA ASP A 147 -2.64 22.82 -9.91
C ASP A 147 -2.14 22.43 -8.50
N ARG A 148 -3.02 22.02 -7.61
CA ARG A 148 -2.73 21.60 -6.23
C ARG A 148 -2.74 20.06 -6.04
N TRP A 149 -2.85 19.31 -7.13
CA TRP A 149 -2.88 17.86 -7.11
C TRP A 149 -1.55 17.26 -7.59
N LEU A 150 -1.17 16.18 -6.98
CA LEU A 150 -0.11 15.29 -7.42
C LEU A 150 -0.67 13.86 -7.49
N VAL A 151 -0.68 13.28 -8.68
CA VAL A 151 -0.97 11.84 -8.86
C VAL A 151 0.35 11.13 -9.15
N TYR A 152 0.61 10.05 -8.45
CA TYR A 152 1.90 9.37 -8.54
C TYR A 152 1.79 7.86 -8.46
N GLY A 153 2.79 7.20 -9.06
CA GLY A 153 3.12 5.81 -8.82
C GLY A 153 4.39 5.69 -8.00
N LYS A 154 4.54 4.61 -7.26
CA LYS A 154 5.77 4.29 -6.54
C LYS A 154 6.13 2.82 -6.65
N ALA A 155 7.43 2.53 -6.57
CA ALA A 155 7.96 1.18 -6.53
C ALA A 155 9.21 1.13 -5.66
N GLY A 156 9.42 0.04 -4.93
CA GLY A 156 10.55 -0.08 -4.03
C GLY A 156 10.62 -1.37 -3.25
N GLY A 157 11.43 -1.35 -2.19
CA GLY A 157 11.57 -2.45 -1.24
C GLY A 157 10.62 -2.31 -0.06
N ALA A 158 10.20 -3.44 0.48
CA ALA A 158 9.42 -3.56 1.69
C ALA A 158 10.05 -4.58 2.64
N TRP A 159 9.96 -4.31 3.94
CA TRP A 159 10.38 -5.21 5.00
C TRP A 159 9.25 -5.33 6.00
N ALA A 160 8.89 -6.57 6.31
CA ALA A 160 7.85 -6.88 7.28
C ALA A 160 8.42 -7.73 8.40
N HIS A 161 8.12 -7.39 9.64
CA HIS A 161 8.48 -8.16 10.82
C HIS A 161 7.24 -8.85 11.35
N ALA A 162 7.30 -10.17 11.38
CA ALA A 162 6.22 -11.01 11.86
C ALA A 162 6.69 -11.84 13.04
N SER A 163 5.86 -11.91 14.07
CA SER A 163 6.03 -12.78 15.24
C SER A 163 5.02 -13.91 15.17
N GLY A 164 5.47 -15.12 15.41
CA GLY A 164 4.62 -16.30 15.48
C GLY A 164 4.75 -16.99 16.82
N SER A 165 3.64 -17.44 17.40
CA SER A 165 3.65 -18.30 18.59
C SER A 165 2.75 -19.50 18.41
N VAL A 166 3.24 -20.66 18.82
CA VAL A 166 2.47 -21.90 18.89
C VAL A 166 2.42 -22.34 20.35
N SER A 167 1.23 -22.45 20.88
CA SER A 167 1.00 -22.89 22.26
C SER A 167 0.08 -24.11 22.30
N GLY A 168 0.47 -25.12 23.12
CA GLY A 168 -0.32 -26.32 23.34
C GLY A 168 0.34 -27.22 24.40
N PHE A 169 -0.43 -28.00 25.10
CA PHE A 169 0.05 -28.98 26.12
C PHE A 169 0.98 -28.40 27.19
N GLY A 170 0.79 -27.12 27.58
CA GLY A 170 1.64 -26.45 28.58
C GLY A 170 3.00 -26.00 28.08
N MET A 171 3.24 -26.07 26.75
CA MET A 171 4.46 -25.59 26.10
C MET A 171 4.10 -24.46 25.13
N SER A 172 4.98 -23.47 25.04
CA SER A 172 4.88 -22.40 24.04
C SER A 172 6.23 -22.23 23.36
N VAL A 173 6.19 -22.10 22.03
CA VAL A 173 7.36 -21.79 21.19
C VAL A 173 7.02 -20.54 20.40
N SER A 174 7.90 -19.54 20.44
CA SER A 174 7.80 -18.32 19.64
C SER A 174 8.96 -18.25 18.67
N ALA A 175 8.70 -17.70 17.51
CA ALA A 175 9.70 -17.41 16.48
C ALA A 175 9.38 -16.07 15.85
N ASP A 176 10.43 -15.28 15.60
CA ASP A 176 10.35 -14.01 14.91
C ASP A 176 11.01 -14.15 13.54
N SER A 177 10.45 -13.51 12.54
CA SER A 177 11.00 -13.51 11.18
C SER A 177 10.84 -12.16 10.54
N THR A 178 11.86 -11.75 9.81
CA THR A 178 11.80 -10.57 8.94
C THR A 178 11.76 -11.03 7.49
N VAL A 179 10.73 -10.63 6.78
CA VAL A 179 10.55 -10.94 5.37
C VAL A 179 10.78 -9.67 4.56
N SER A 180 11.53 -9.80 3.47
CA SER A 180 11.75 -8.70 2.51
C SER A 180 10.97 -8.97 1.21
N GLY A 181 10.52 -7.90 0.58
CA GLY A 181 9.75 -7.99 -0.65
C GLY A 181 9.75 -6.70 -1.44
N ALA A 182 8.93 -6.63 -2.45
CA ALA A 182 8.69 -5.45 -3.26
C ALA A 182 7.37 -4.77 -2.85
N VAL A 183 7.32 -3.45 -3.01
CA VAL A 183 6.11 -2.65 -2.89
C VAL A 183 5.86 -1.88 -4.17
N PHE A 184 4.62 -1.92 -4.63
CA PHE A 184 4.12 -1.10 -5.73
C PHE A 184 2.91 -0.33 -5.23
N GLY A 185 2.81 0.95 -5.57
CA GLY A 185 1.70 1.76 -5.10
C GLY A 185 1.32 2.84 -6.07
N VAL A 186 0.08 3.30 -5.93
CA VAL A 186 -0.43 4.48 -6.60
C VAL A 186 -1.08 5.39 -5.56
N GLY A 187 -0.98 6.69 -5.76
CA GLY A 187 -1.56 7.64 -4.82
C GLY A 187 -1.91 8.97 -5.45
N ALA A 188 -2.73 9.69 -4.73
CA ALA A 188 -3.04 11.07 -5.01
C ALA A 188 -2.79 11.92 -3.75
N GLU A 189 -2.18 13.06 -3.93
CA GLU A 189 -1.86 14.01 -2.86
C GLU A 189 -2.40 15.39 -3.25
N TYR A 190 -3.02 16.08 -2.29
CA TYR A 190 -3.61 17.40 -2.47
C TYR A 190 -2.98 18.41 -1.52
N ALA A 191 -2.55 19.55 -2.02
CA ALA A 191 -1.99 20.63 -1.24
C ALA A 191 -3.11 21.45 -0.57
N LEU A 192 -3.31 21.20 0.74
CA LEU A 192 -4.27 21.93 1.58
C LEU A 192 -3.82 23.38 1.80
N SER A 193 -2.52 23.56 1.99
CA SER A 193 -1.86 24.87 2.15
C SER A 193 -0.45 24.79 1.55
N ASN A 194 0.36 25.82 1.72
CA ASN A 194 1.74 25.82 1.22
C ASN A 194 2.61 24.73 1.85
N ASN A 195 2.34 24.37 3.11
CA ASN A 195 3.15 23.40 3.85
C ASN A 195 2.41 22.10 4.17
N TRP A 196 1.08 22.06 4.10
CA TRP A 196 0.31 20.89 4.46
C TRP A 196 -0.31 20.24 3.23
N THR A 197 -0.13 18.92 3.13
CA THR A 197 -0.77 18.11 2.09
C THR A 197 -1.52 16.95 2.72
N ALA A 198 -2.60 16.52 2.05
CA ALA A 198 -3.31 15.29 2.37
C ALA A 198 -3.12 14.30 1.24
N LYS A 199 -2.93 13.01 1.55
CA LYS A 199 -2.75 11.96 0.56
C LYS A 199 -3.63 10.75 0.80
N VAL A 200 -3.96 10.06 -0.29
CA VAL A 200 -4.52 8.71 -0.27
C VAL A 200 -3.64 7.83 -1.14
N GLU A 201 -3.33 6.61 -0.67
CA GLU A 201 -2.37 5.73 -1.30
C GLU A 201 -2.85 4.29 -1.22
N LEU A 202 -2.83 3.58 -2.34
CA LEU A 202 -3.07 2.15 -2.44
C LEU A 202 -1.74 1.46 -2.74
N ASN A 203 -1.36 0.47 -1.93
CA ASN A 203 -0.15 -0.30 -2.14
C ASN A 203 -0.45 -1.79 -2.26
N ALA A 204 0.32 -2.45 -3.11
CA ALA A 204 0.41 -3.89 -3.23
C ALA A 204 1.82 -4.33 -2.85
N PHE A 205 1.93 -5.39 -2.07
CA PHE A 205 3.18 -5.95 -1.59
C PHE A 205 3.36 -7.35 -2.16
N ASP A 206 4.56 -7.64 -2.64
CA ASP A 206 4.99 -8.96 -3.08
C ASP A 206 6.18 -9.39 -2.23
N PHE A 207 5.96 -10.32 -1.32
CA PHE A 207 7.01 -10.88 -0.46
C PHE A 207 7.61 -12.18 -1.01
N GLY A 208 7.27 -12.58 -2.25
CA GLY A 208 7.72 -13.87 -2.80
C GLY A 208 7.12 -15.07 -2.05
N ASN A 209 7.52 -16.26 -2.40
CA ASN A 209 7.20 -17.49 -1.65
C ASN A 209 5.71 -17.85 -1.47
N GLY A 210 4.81 -17.40 -2.33
CA GLY A 210 3.40 -17.80 -2.28
C GLY A 210 2.64 -17.27 -1.05
N THR A 211 3.22 -16.34 -0.29
CA THR A 211 2.50 -15.54 0.69
C THR A 211 1.59 -14.61 -0.10
N GLY A 212 0.28 -14.77 0.02
CA GLY A 212 -0.72 -14.11 -0.83
C GLY A 212 -0.52 -12.60 -0.95
N ASP A 213 -1.07 -12.02 -2.02
CA ASP A 213 -1.03 -10.59 -2.30
C ASP A 213 -1.53 -9.79 -1.10
N PHE A 214 -0.65 -9.04 -0.44
CA PHE A 214 -1.01 -8.13 0.64
C PHE A 214 -1.22 -6.73 0.07
N GLN A 215 -2.34 -6.13 0.39
CA GLN A 215 -2.71 -4.80 -0.08
C GLN A 215 -3.01 -3.87 1.09
N THR A 216 -2.74 -2.58 0.92
CA THR A 216 -3.08 -1.56 1.92
C THR A 216 -3.69 -0.34 1.26
N LEU A 217 -4.72 0.23 1.89
CA LEU A 217 -5.24 1.55 1.60
C LEU A 217 -4.88 2.46 2.78
N LYS A 218 -4.19 3.56 2.49
CA LYS A 218 -3.70 4.51 3.48
C LYS A 218 -4.20 5.91 3.18
N ALA A 219 -4.56 6.65 4.21
CA ALA A 219 -4.77 8.09 4.17
C ALA A 219 -3.76 8.76 5.10
N GLY A 220 -3.20 9.89 4.70
CA GLY A 220 -2.15 10.55 5.46
C GLY A 220 -2.10 12.03 5.25
N VAL A 221 -1.35 12.70 6.13
CA VAL A 221 -1.08 14.14 6.06
C VAL A 221 0.42 14.33 6.14
N ASN A 222 0.95 15.22 5.30
CA ASN A 222 2.36 15.58 5.30
C ASN A 222 2.55 17.05 5.63
N TYR A 223 3.60 17.35 6.36
CA TYR A 223 4.16 18.67 6.49
C TYR A 223 5.41 18.79 5.63
N ARG A 224 5.46 19.78 4.76
CA ARG A 224 6.56 20.02 3.84
C ARG A 224 7.45 21.14 4.35
N PHE A 225 8.76 20.87 4.31
CA PHE A 225 9.80 21.84 4.62
C PHE A 225 10.29 22.43 3.30
N GLY A 226 9.99 23.67 3.03
CA GLY A 226 10.37 24.32 1.79
C GLY A 226 9.16 24.56 0.90
N GLY A 227 8.98 25.76 0.56
CA GLY A 227 8.15 26.41 -0.41
C GLY A 227 8.83 27.74 -0.53
N PHE A 228 9.86 27.76 -1.36
CA PHE A 228 10.55 29.00 -1.72
C PHE A 228 9.95 29.57 -2.97
#